data_84fdd5c5910b8dc286aaf6729f535fba
#
_entry.id   84fdd5c5910b8dc286aaf6729f535fba
#
_cell.length_a   1.000
_cell.length_b   1.000
_cell.length_c   1.000
_cell.angle_alpha   90.00
_cell.angle_beta   90.00
_cell.angle_gamma   90.00
#
_symmetry.space_group_name_H-M   'P 1'
#
loop_
_entity.id
_entity.type
_entity.pdbx_description
1 polymer ?
#
loop_
_entity_poly.entity_id
_entity_poly.type
_entity_poly.pdbx_seq_one_letter_code
_entity_poly.pdbx_strand_id
1 'polypeptide(L)'
;VTTGDTLNYKLTVNIPANIGDSNAVTSYKINDKPSAGLALVAGTVKVGSLVKDTDYTITEHDGGFTVDLKLDSAAVKALAGQKLQLTYDMNLTATVDPDALQSNNASVQINNDTEQQITPPTPVGTGGYKFTKKDAQTGKVLQNAKFVVTNKDQSKFATFTTNANGDNVFTKWVDTKDAATKVVSDANGSIRVIGLLNGDYVLNETDTPSANYV
;
A
#
# COMPACT_ATOMS: atom_id res chain seq x y z
N VAL A 1 -1.46 8.62 5.21
CA VAL A 1 -0.78 7.33 5.40
C VAL A 1 0.64 7.39 4.87
N THR A 2 1.50 6.54 5.39
CA THR A 2 2.90 6.42 4.99
C THR A 2 3.19 5.03 4.42
N THR A 3 4.29 4.89 3.67
CA THR A 3 4.76 3.58 3.23
C THR A 3 4.98 2.67 4.44
N GLY A 4 4.48 1.44 4.36
CA GLY A 4 4.53 0.48 5.45
C GLY A 4 3.38 0.58 6.45
N ASP A 5 2.52 1.60 6.35
CA ASP A 5 1.31 1.65 7.18
C ASP A 5 0.41 0.45 6.88
N THR A 6 -0.16 -0.11 7.94
CA THR A 6 -1.15 -1.19 7.84
C THR A 6 -2.55 -0.59 7.81
N LEU A 7 -3.29 -0.93 6.77
CA LEU A 7 -4.67 -0.52 6.55
C LEU A 7 -5.60 -1.70 6.75
N ASN A 8 -6.60 -1.54 7.61
CA ASN A 8 -7.59 -2.59 7.87
C ASN A 8 -8.77 -2.45 6.91
N TYR A 9 -9.06 -3.51 6.17
CA TYR A 9 -10.17 -3.57 5.23
C TYR A 9 -11.29 -4.47 5.73
N LYS A 10 -12.51 -4.03 5.43
CA LYS A 10 -13.74 -4.82 5.61
C LYS A 10 -14.45 -4.89 4.29
N LEU A 11 -14.82 -6.09 3.89
CA LEU A 11 -15.54 -6.38 2.68
C LEU A 11 -16.80 -7.16 3.01
N THR A 12 -17.94 -6.70 2.52
CA THR A 12 -19.22 -7.41 2.73
C THR A 12 -19.73 -7.92 1.39
N VAL A 13 -20.03 -9.19 1.33
CA VAL A 13 -20.62 -9.85 0.16
C VAL A 13 -21.99 -10.42 0.50
N ASN A 14 -22.86 -10.48 -0.50
CA ASN A 14 -24.16 -11.12 -0.38
C ASN A 14 -24.08 -12.57 -0.83
N ILE A 15 -24.49 -13.49 0.03
CA ILE A 15 -24.57 -14.90 -0.33
C ILE A 15 -25.96 -15.17 -0.92
N PRO A 16 -26.05 -15.71 -2.16
CA PRO A 16 -27.33 -15.96 -2.79
C PRO A 16 -28.16 -16.98 -2.00
N ALA A 17 -29.47 -16.82 -2.03
CA ALA A 17 -30.39 -17.74 -1.31
C ALA A 17 -30.29 -19.19 -1.80
N ASN A 18 -29.87 -19.38 -3.06
CA ASN A 18 -29.72 -20.70 -3.69
C ASN A 18 -28.28 -21.22 -3.65
N ILE A 19 -27.43 -20.73 -2.75
CA ILE A 19 -26.03 -21.19 -2.64
C ILE A 19 -25.91 -22.72 -2.47
N GLY A 20 -26.88 -23.35 -1.88
CA GLY A 20 -26.92 -24.78 -1.67
C GLY A 20 -27.48 -25.61 -2.85
N ASP A 21 -27.96 -24.95 -3.91
CA ASP A 21 -28.46 -25.64 -5.12
C ASP A 21 -27.32 -25.85 -6.12
N SER A 22 -26.79 -27.06 -6.18
CA SER A 22 -25.67 -27.43 -7.05
C SER A 22 -25.97 -27.36 -8.55
N ASN A 23 -27.24 -27.31 -8.94
CA ASN A 23 -27.62 -27.05 -10.34
C ASN A 23 -27.59 -25.58 -10.72
N ALA A 24 -27.72 -24.68 -9.76
CA ALA A 24 -27.74 -23.24 -9.98
C ALA A 24 -26.39 -22.58 -9.67
N VAL A 25 -25.71 -22.99 -8.57
CA VAL A 25 -24.44 -22.42 -8.14
C VAL A 25 -23.38 -23.53 -8.07
N THR A 26 -22.42 -23.47 -8.97
CA THR A 26 -21.31 -24.44 -9.07
C THR A 26 -19.98 -23.87 -8.54
N SER A 27 -19.86 -22.56 -8.41
CA SER A 27 -18.74 -21.90 -7.78
C SER A 27 -19.14 -20.52 -7.25
N TYR A 28 -18.46 -20.07 -6.18
CA TYR A 28 -18.57 -18.73 -5.63
C TYR A 28 -17.17 -18.25 -5.24
N LYS A 29 -16.67 -17.26 -5.94
CA LYS A 29 -15.33 -16.70 -5.76
C LYS A 29 -15.41 -15.23 -5.33
N ILE A 30 -14.56 -14.87 -4.37
CA ILE A 30 -14.35 -13.48 -3.95
C ILE A 30 -12.93 -13.13 -4.35
N ASN A 31 -12.77 -12.16 -5.26
CA ASN A 31 -11.49 -11.72 -5.77
C ASN A 31 -11.16 -10.34 -5.22
N ASP A 32 -9.93 -10.17 -4.78
CA ASP A 32 -9.36 -8.91 -4.34
C ASP A 32 -8.18 -8.55 -5.25
N LYS A 33 -8.23 -7.36 -5.85
CA LYS A 33 -7.22 -6.86 -6.79
C LYS A 33 -6.83 -5.44 -6.40
N PRO A 34 -5.82 -5.26 -5.53
CA PRO A 34 -5.35 -3.92 -5.18
C PRO A 34 -4.59 -3.27 -6.34
N SER A 35 -4.52 -1.94 -6.32
CA SER A 35 -3.58 -1.22 -7.19
C SER A 35 -2.13 -1.51 -6.76
N ALA A 36 -1.16 -1.20 -7.64
CA ALA A 36 0.24 -1.58 -7.46
C ALA A 36 0.91 -1.07 -6.17
N GLY A 37 0.37 -0.01 -5.57
CA GLY A 37 0.89 0.56 -4.32
C GLY A 37 0.33 -0.06 -3.04
N LEU A 38 -0.55 -1.04 -3.15
CA LEU A 38 -1.12 -1.80 -2.02
C LEU A 38 -0.76 -3.28 -2.13
N ALA A 39 -0.54 -3.91 -1.01
CA ALA A 39 -0.31 -5.35 -0.95
C ALA A 39 -0.92 -5.96 0.30
N LEU A 40 -1.54 -7.12 0.16
CA LEU A 40 -2.07 -7.91 1.25
C LEU A 40 -0.96 -8.27 2.25
N VAL A 41 -1.25 -8.11 3.53
CA VAL A 41 -0.42 -8.72 4.59
C VAL A 41 -0.80 -10.20 4.66
N ALA A 42 0.15 -11.06 4.31
CA ALA A 42 -0.06 -12.51 4.21
C ALA A 42 -0.71 -13.10 5.47
N GLY A 43 -1.69 -13.97 5.27
CA GLY A 43 -2.35 -14.69 6.35
C GLY A 43 -3.34 -13.87 7.19
N THR A 44 -3.68 -12.63 6.78
CA THR A 44 -4.59 -11.78 7.55
C THR A 44 -6.07 -11.89 7.15
N VAL A 45 -6.38 -12.58 6.06
CA VAL A 45 -7.75 -12.70 5.57
C VAL A 45 -8.57 -13.60 6.50
N LYS A 46 -9.67 -13.04 7.01
CA LYS A 46 -10.69 -13.77 7.78
C LYS A 46 -12.00 -13.70 7.02
N VAL A 47 -12.67 -14.84 6.89
CA VAL A 47 -13.92 -14.98 6.13
C VAL A 47 -15.06 -15.27 7.11
N GLY A 48 -15.57 -14.22 7.76
CA GLY A 48 -16.60 -14.35 8.80
C GLY A 48 -16.16 -15.34 9.88
N SER A 49 -17.05 -16.29 10.20
CA SER A 49 -16.77 -17.42 11.12
C SER A 49 -16.39 -18.71 10.39
N LEU A 50 -16.24 -18.67 9.06
CA LEU A 50 -15.87 -19.83 8.26
C LEU A 50 -14.42 -20.26 8.54
N VAL A 51 -14.17 -21.55 8.43
CA VAL A 51 -12.89 -22.18 8.72
C VAL A 51 -12.15 -22.48 7.42
N LYS A 52 -10.91 -21.98 7.32
CA LYS A 52 -10.03 -22.21 6.18
C LYS A 52 -9.84 -23.71 5.95
N ASP A 53 -9.81 -24.11 4.68
CA ASP A 53 -9.68 -25.49 4.18
C ASP A 53 -10.85 -26.44 4.51
N THR A 54 -11.75 -26.03 5.40
CA THR A 54 -13.01 -26.74 5.69
C THR A 54 -14.19 -26.12 4.92
N ASP A 55 -14.33 -24.80 4.98
CA ASP A 55 -15.46 -24.06 4.41
C ASP A 55 -15.08 -23.25 3.17
N TYR A 56 -13.80 -22.94 3.01
CA TYR A 56 -13.26 -22.20 1.86
C TYR A 56 -11.79 -22.51 1.66
N THR A 57 -11.31 -22.26 0.45
CA THR A 57 -9.88 -22.17 0.15
C THR A 57 -9.52 -20.73 -0.17
N ILE A 58 -8.26 -20.36 0.04
CA ILE A 58 -7.72 -19.04 -0.30
C ILE A 58 -6.42 -19.19 -1.05
N THR A 59 -6.26 -18.39 -2.10
CA THR A 59 -5.02 -18.23 -2.86
C THR A 59 -4.63 -16.77 -2.80
N GLU A 60 -3.45 -16.46 -2.26
CA GLU A 60 -2.88 -15.12 -2.26
C GLU A 60 -2.06 -14.95 -3.55
N HIS A 61 -2.34 -13.89 -4.31
CA HIS A 61 -1.69 -13.62 -5.59
C HIS A 61 -1.79 -12.14 -5.97
N ASP A 62 -0.84 -11.65 -6.75
CA ASP A 62 -0.84 -10.29 -7.33
C ASP A 62 -1.11 -9.18 -6.31
N GLY A 63 -0.60 -9.33 -5.09
CA GLY A 63 -0.82 -8.41 -3.99
C GLY A 63 -2.20 -8.47 -3.36
N GLY A 64 -3.10 -9.33 -3.85
CA GLY A 64 -4.44 -9.57 -3.34
C GLY A 64 -4.71 -11.05 -3.08
N PHE A 65 -5.96 -11.47 -3.25
CA PHE A 65 -6.34 -12.86 -3.00
C PHE A 65 -7.61 -13.28 -3.76
N THR A 66 -7.82 -14.58 -3.81
CA THR A 66 -9.07 -15.21 -4.23
C THR A 66 -9.54 -16.17 -3.14
N VAL A 67 -10.76 -15.99 -2.66
CA VAL A 67 -11.47 -16.94 -1.78
C VAL A 67 -12.46 -17.72 -2.60
N ASP A 68 -12.36 -19.05 -2.53
CA ASP A 68 -13.32 -20.00 -3.11
C ASP A 68 -14.14 -20.62 -1.98
N LEU A 69 -15.46 -20.37 -1.94
CA LEU A 69 -16.33 -21.04 -0.97
C LEU A 69 -16.53 -22.50 -1.35
N LYS A 70 -16.44 -23.38 -0.37
CA LYS A 70 -16.79 -24.81 -0.53
C LYS A 70 -18.30 -24.98 -0.42
N LEU A 71 -18.97 -25.17 -1.55
CA LEU A 71 -20.42 -25.17 -1.62
C LEU A 71 -21.08 -26.42 -1.00
N ASP A 72 -20.33 -27.47 -0.72
CA ASP A 72 -20.74 -28.62 0.04
C ASP A 72 -20.65 -28.46 1.56
N SER A 73 -19.99 -27.40 2.03
CA SER A 73 -19.90 -27.07 3.46
C SER A 73 -21.26 -26.71 4.03
N ALA A 74 -21.61 -27.32 5.16
CA ALA A 74 -22.83 -26.97 5.89
C ALA A 74 -22.84 -25.53 6.38
N ALA A 75 -21.69 -25.01 6.81
CA ALA A 75 -21.55 -23.63 7.26
C ALA A 75 -21.77 -22.64 6.12
N VAL A 76 -21.28 -22.92 4.92
CA VAL A 76 -21.52 -22.11 3.72
C VAL A 76 -22.99 -22.14 3.32
N LYS A 77 -23.64 -23.32 3.29
CA LYS A 77 -25.06 -23.44 2.98
C LYS A 77 -25.94 -22.67 3.98
N ALA A 78 -25.55 -22.65 5.24
CA ALA A 78 -26.25 -21.90 6.28
C ALA A 78 -26.24 -20.39 6.08
N LEU A 79 -25.35 -19.87 5.23
CA LEU A 79 -25.26 -18.43 4.89
C LEU A 79 -26.23 -18.03 3.76
N ALA A 80 -27.04 -18.94 3.24
CA ALA A 80 -27.98 -18.65 2.15
C ALA A 80 -28.82 -17.41 2.43
N GLY A 81 -28.80 -16.44 1.51
CA GLY A 81 -29.52 -15.17 1.64
C GLY A 81 -28.95 -14.19 2.67
N GLN A 82 -27.82 -14.49 3.29
CA GLN A 82 -27.19 -13.65 4.32
C GLN A 82 -25.99 -12.88 3.76
N LYS A 83 -25.49 -11.94 4.54
CA LYS A 83 -24.24 -11.20 4.29
C LYS A 83 -23.07 -11.91 4.94
N LEU A 84 -21.94 -11.96 4.23
CA LEU A 84 -20.67 -12.48 4.72
C LEU A 84 -19.66 -11.33 4.76
N GLN A 85 -19.00 -11.10 5.90
CA GLN A 85 -17.98 -10.08 6.03
C GLN A 85 -16.58 -10.72 6.03
N LEU A 86 -15.70 -10.21 5.18
CA LEU A 86 -14.27 -10.49 5.20
C LEU A 86 -13.54 -9.33 5.87
N THR A 87 -12.48 -9.65 6.61
CA THR A 87 -11.53 -8.66 7.14
C THR A 87 -10.11 -9.08 6.77
N TYR A 88 -9.28 -8.11 6.45
CA TYR A 88 -7.88 -8.33 6.09
C TYR A 88 -7.08 -7.03 6.19
N ASP A 89 -5.77 -7.16 6.19
CA ASP A 89 -4.86 -6.04 6.29
C ASP A 89 -4.07 -5.87 4.99
N MET A 90 -3.84 -4.61 4.61
CA MET A 90 -2.98 -4.24 3.49
C MET A 90 -1.94 -3.23 3.91
N ASN A 91 -0.78 -3.26 3.28
CA ASN A 91 0.27 -2.27 3.44
C ASN A 91 0.41 -1.42 2.18
N LEU A 92 0.75 -0.14 2.37
CA LEU A 92 1.31 0.68 1.32
C LEU A 92 2.75 0.22 1.04
N THR A 93 3.06 -0.04 -0.22
CA THR A 93 4.35 -0.58 -0.65
C THR A 93 5.35 0.52 -0.99
N ALA A 94 6.63 0.16 -1.09
CA ALA A 94 7.70 1.06 -1.53
C ALA A 94 7.59 1.51 -3.01
N THR A 95 6.65 0.95 -3.77
CA THR A 95 6.39 1.32 -5.17
C THR A 95 5.30 2.38 -5.32
N VAL A 96 4.69 2.83 -4.21
CA VAL A 96 3.65 3.86 -4.27
C VAL A 96 4.22 5.19 -4.73
N ASP A 97 3.59 5.79 -5.74
CA ASP A 97 3.93 7.13 -6.17
C ASP A 97 3.31 8.20 -5.27
N PRO A 98 4.01 9.33 -5.02
CA PRO A 98 3.44 10.45 -4.27
C PRO A 98 2.15 10.96 -4.94
N ASP A 99 1.17 11.30 -4.11
CA ASP A 99 -0.13 11.83 -4.52
C ASP A 99 -0.96 10.92 -5.44
N ALA A 100 -0.43 9.77 -5.83
CA ALA A 100 -1.19 8.75 -6.53
C ALA A 100 -2.14 8.05 -5.54
N LEU A 101 -3.43 8.06 -5.86
CA LEU A 101 -4.41 7.35 -5.07
C LEU A 101 -4.31 5.84 -5.31
N GLN A 102 -4.15 5.10 -4.24
CA GLN A 102 -4.16 3.65 -4.27
C GLN A 102 -5.56 3.15 -3.90
N SER A 103 -6.05 2.19 -4.64
CA SER A 103 -7.37 1.61 -4.41
C SER A 103 -7.29 0.10 -4.29
N ASN A 104 -8.19 -0.44 -3.49
CA ASN A 104 -8.42 -1.86 -3.43
C ASN A 104 -9.74 -2.19 -4.12
N ASN A 105 -9.69 -3.05 -5.14
CA ASN A 105 -10.86 -3.45 -5.91
C ASN A 105 -11.20 -4.89 -5.59
N ALA A 106 -12.45 -5.12 -5.21
CA ALA A 106 -12.95 -6.45 -4.92
C ALA A 106 -14.17 -6.77 -5.76
N SER A 107 -14.33 -8.04 -6.10
CA SER A 107 -15.43 -8.54 -6.91
C SER A 107 -15.88 -9.92 -6.46
N VAL A 108 -17.11 -10.27 -6.82
CA VAL A 108 -17.66 -11.62 -6.66
C VAL A 108 -17.93 -12.21 -8.05
N GLN A 109 -17.52 -13.45 -8.23
CA GLN A 109 -17.86 -14.23 -9.42
C GLN A 109 -18.63 -15.48 -9.01
N ILE A 110 -19.85 -15.62 -9.52
CA ILE A 110 -20.70 -16.79 -9.35
C ILE A 110 -20.66 -17.58 -10.65
N ASN A 111 -20.30 -18.85 -10.56
CA ASN A 111 -20.07 -19.69 -11.74
C ASN A 111 -18.97 -19.07 -12.63
N ASN A 112 -19.18 -19.06 -13.93
CA ASN A 112 -18.31 -18.36 -14.89
C ASN A 112 -18.96 -17.06 -15.39
N ASP A 113 -19.91 -16.51 -14.64
CA ASP A 113 -20.58 -15.27 -14.98
C ASP A 113 -19.62 -14.07 -14.85
N THR A 114 -20.05 -12.91 -15.36
CA THR A 114 -19.29 -11.68 -15.22
C THR A 114 -19.07 -11.32 -13.75
N GLU A 115 -17.84 -10.95 -13.39
CA GLU A 115 -17.51 -10.46 -12.05
C GLU A 115 -18.35 -9.22 -11.69
N GLN A 116 -18.94 -9.25 -10.51
CA GLN A 116 -19.67 -8.11 -9.96
C GLN A 116 -18.80 -7.36 -8.98
N GLN A 117 -18.54 -6.07 -9.28
CA GLN A 117 -17.74 -5.22 -8.40
C GLN A 117 -18.48 -4.95 -7.09
N ILE A 118 -17.73 -5.02 -6.00
CA ILE A 118 -18.20 -4.63 -4.68
C ILE A 118 -17.86 -3.14 -4.50
N THR A 119 -18.67 -2.39 -3.76
CA THR A 119 -18.41 -0.97 -3.51
C THR A 119 -16.97 -0.76 -3.06
N PRO A 120 -16.16 0.00 -3.82
CA PRO A 120 -14.74 0.15 -3.53
C PRO A 120 -14.55 0.88 -2.20
N PRO A 121 -13.54 0.49 -1.40
CA PRO A 121 -13.11 1.26 -0.25
C PRO A 121 -12.56 2.64 -0.66
N THR A 122 -12.47 3.55 0.29
CA THR A 122 -11.90 4.88 0.06
C THR A 122 -10.45 4.76 -0.39
N PRO A 123 -10.07 5.41 -1.51
CA PRO A 123 -8.68 5.43 -1.95
C PRO A 123 -7.75 6.07 -0.92
N VAL A 124 -6.51 5.60 -0.86
CA VAL A 124 -5.47 6.11 0.03
C VAL A 124 -4.25 6.55 -0.77
N GLY A 125 -3.50 7.50 -0.25
CA GLY A 125 -2.28 8.00 -0.88
C GLY A 125 -1.24 8.41 0.14
N THR A 126 -0.02 8.62 -0.32
CA THR A 126 1.10 9.17 0.45
C THR A 126 1.55 10.49 -0.13
N GLY A 127 2.20 11.32 0.72
CA GLY A 127 2.92 12.50 0.27
C GLY A 127 4.31 12.13 -0.24
N GLY A 128 4.84 13.00 -1.09
CA GLY A 128 6.20 12.93 -1.58
C GLY A 128 6.65 14.27 -2.17
N TYR A 129 7.96 14.43 -2.27
CA TYR A 129 8.57 15.66 -2.73
C TYR A 129 9.71 15.36 -3.68
N LYS A 130 9.80 16.19 -4.73
CA LYS A 130 10.96 16.24 -5.60
C LYS A 130 11.54 17.66 -5.55
N PHE A 131 12.83 17.79 -5.31
CA PHE A 131 13.51 19.08 -5.34
C PHE A 131 14.85 18.95 -6.05
N THR A 132 15.37 20.10 -6.50
CA THR A 132 16.62 20.17 -7.23
C THR A 132 17.57 21.10 -6.50
N LYS A 133 18.78 20.60 -6.17
CA LYS A 133 19.86 21.42 -5.61
C LYS A 133 20.57 22.16 -6.72
N LYS A 134 20.70 23.47 -6.58
CA LYS A 134 21.41 24.35 -7.51
C LYS A 134 22.39 25.25 -6.77
N ASP A 135 23.44 25.62 -7.47
CA ASP A 135 24.33 26.70 -7.08
C ASP A 135 23.59 28.04 -7.16
N ALA A 136 23.64 28.85 -6.10
CA ALA A 136 22.87 30.08 -6.00
C ALA A 136 23.39 31.18 -6.96
N GLN A 137 24.66 31.15 -7.34
CA GLN A 137 25.27 32.16 -8.18
C GLN A 137 25.18 31.80 -9.68
N THR A 138 25.42 30.53 -10.01
CA THR A 138 25.51 30.08 -11.42
C THR A 138 24.24 29.41 -11.92
N GLY A 139 23.33 29.00 -11.01
CA GLY A 139 22.14 28.25 -11.35
C GLY A 139 22.40 26.79 -11.79
N LYS A 140 23.67 26.35 -11.79
CA LYS A 140 24.03 24.98 -12.15
C LYS A 140 23.52 23.99 -11.12
N VAL A 141 23.07 22.81 -11.60
CA VAL A 141 22.68 21.71 -10.73
C VAL A 141 23.89 21.15 -9.97
N LEU A 142 23.68 20.73 -8.73
CA LEU A 142 24.74 20.22 -7.87
C LEU A 142 24.46 18.77 -7.49
N GLN A 143 25.36 17.89 -7.90
CA GLN A 143 25.39 16.47 -7.55
C GLN A 143 26.10 16.30 -6.19
N ASN A 144 25.74 15.24 -5.46
CA ASN A 144 26.35 14.81 -4.20
C ASN A 144 26.13 15.77 -3.00
N ALA A 145 25.21 16.69 -3.08
CA ALA A 145 24.73 17.41 -1.90
C ALA A 145 23.91 16.46 -1.02
N LYS A 146 24.13 16.49 0.29
CA LYS A 146 23.50 15.59 1.24
C LYS A 146 22.57 16.35 2.18
N PHE A 147 21.42 15.76 2.46
CA PHE A 147 20.39 16.34 3.31
C PHE A 147 19.81 15.30 4.26
N VAL A 148 19.31 15.77 5.41
CA VAL A 148 18.38 15.02 6.25
C VAL A 148 17.00 15.66 6.16
N VAL A 149 15.97 14.84 6.18
CA VAL A 149 14.57 15.27 6.17
C VAL A 149 14.03 15.19 7.58
N THR A 150 13.38 16.24 8.04
CA THR A 150 12.75 16.30 9.36
C THR A 150 11.27 16.59 9.22
N ASN A 151 10.51 16.32 10.30
CA ASN A 151 9.16 16.87 10.47
C ASN A 151 9.22 18.41 10.62
N LYS A 152 8.07 19.06 10.59
CA LYS A 152 7.95 20.53 10.58
C LYS A 152 8.68 21.21 11.74
N ASP A 153 8.58 20.67 12.94
CA ASP A 153 9.22 21.23 14.16
C ASP A 153 10.66 20.75 14.37
N GLN A 154 11.19 19.95 13.44
CA GLN A 154 12.54 19.40 13.44
C GLN A 154 12.88 18.54 14.68
N SER A 155 11.87 17.95 15.30
CA SER A 155 12.02 17.09 16.47
C SER A 155 12.28 15.62 16.11
N LYS A 156 11.98 15.21 14.87
CA LYS A 156 12.15 13.86 14.35
C LYS A 156 12.85 13.89 13.00
N PHE A 157 13.65 12.88 12.75
CA PHE A 157 14.48 12.74 11.55
C PHE A 157 14.05 11.47 10.78
N ALA A 158 13.94 11.60 9.46
CA ALA A 158 13.47 10.49 8.63
C ALA A 158 14.60 9.54 8.24
N THR A 159 14.28 8.25 8.21
CA THR A 159 15.10 7.24 7.55
C THR A 159 14.44 6.78 6.26
N PHE A 160 15.26 6.42 5.26
CA PHE A 160 14.83 6.02 3.93
C PHE A 160 15.58 4.77 3.46
N THR A 161 14.94 4.02 2.58
CA THR A 161 15.57 3.04 1.71
C THR A 161 15.44 3.49 0.26
N THR A 162 16.32 3.04 -0.63
CA THR A 162 16.25 3.38 -2.06
C THR A 162 15.54 2.25 -2.81
N ASN A 163 14.52 2.60 -3.60
CA ASN A 163 13.84 1.65 -4.47
C ASN A 163 14.57 1.49 -5.83
N ALA A 164 14.03 0.62 -6.70
CA ALA A 164 14.60 0.36 -8.02
C ALA A 164 14.62 1.59 -8.95
N ASN A 165 13.76 2.59 -8.69
CA ASN A 165 13.69 3.83 -9.46
C ASN A 165 14.66 4.92 -8.93
N GLY A 166 15.41 4.63 -7.88
CA GLY A 166 16.31 5.59 -7.24
C GLY A 166 15.61 6.56 -6.28
N ASP A 167 14.33 6.35 -5.97
CA ASP A 167 13.60 7.17 -5.01
C ASP A 167 13.95 6.77 -3.58
N ASN A 168 13.99 7.76 -2.69
CA ASN A 168 14.15 7.56 -1.25
C ASN A 168 12.78 7.29 -0.65
N VAL A 169 12.56 6.06 -0.17
CA VAL A 169 11.29 5.61 0.39
C VAL A 169 11.36 5.69 1.91
N PHE A 170 10.46 6.47 2.51
CA PHE A 170 10.39 6.62 3.97
C PHE A 170 10.20 5.27 4.65
N THR A 171 10.94 5.05 5.76
CA THR A 171 10.84 3.84 6.57
C THR A 171 10.35 4.12 7.99
N LYS A 172 10.93 5.09 8.68
CA LYS A 172 10.54 5.45 10.04
C LYS A 172 11.12 6.81 10.48
N TRP A 173 10.58 7.33 11.56
CA TRP A 173 11.16 8.45 12.29
C TRP A 173 12.15 8.00 13.36
N VAL A 174 13.24 8.74 13.50
CA VAL A 174 14.25 8.56 14.56
C VAL A 174 14.44 9.85 15.33
N ASP A 175 15.02 9.75 16.54
CA ASP A 175 15.11 10.88 17.47
C ASP A 175 16.36 11.75 17.26
N THR A 176 17.36 11.24 16.55
CA THR A 176 18.64 11.94 16.38
C THR A 176 19.00 12.10 14.91
N LYS A 177 19.67 13.21 14.60
CA LYS A 177 20.18 13.52 13.26
C LYS A 177 21.16 12.45 12.76
N ASP A 178 22.00 11.92 13.66
CA ASP A 178 23.02 10.92 13.32
C ASP A 178 22.42 9.56 12.90
N ALA A 179 21.21 9.25 13.38
CA ALA A 179 20.49 8.04 13.00
C ALA A 179 19.68 8.20 11.72
N ALA A 180 19.56 9.43 11.19
CA ALA A 180 18.79 9.71 9.97
C ALA A 180 19.53 9.23 8.71
N THR A 181 18.77 8.98 7.65
CA THR A 181 19.33 8.74 6.33
C THR A 181 19.70 10.08 5.68
N LYS A 182 20.94 10.21 5.21
CA LYS A 182 21.33 11.32 4.33
C LYS A 182 20.87 10.99 2.91
N VAL A 183 19.93 11.77 2.39
CA VAL A 183 19.51 11.70 0.99
C VAL A 183 20.45 12.54 0.14
N VAL A 184 20.79 12.04 -1.06
CA VAL A 184 21.89 12.58 -1.87
C VAL A 184 21.35 13.02 -3.23
N SER A 185 21.72 14.24 -3.67
CA SER A 185 21.37 14.72 -5.01
C SER A 185 22.10 13.93 -6.09
N ASP A 186 21.38 13.57 -7.14
CA ASP A 186 21.89 12.85 -8.32
C ASP A 186 22.63 13.76 -9.31
N ALA A 187 23.01 13.23 -10.46
CA ALA A 187 23.71 13.98 -11.53
C ALA A 187 22.90 15.18 -12.06
N ASN A 188 21.59 15.17 -11.92
CA ASN A 188 20.69 16.27 -12.27
C ASN A 188 20.41 17.22 -11.10
N GLY A 189 21.09 17.04 -9.97
CA GLY A 189 20.83 17.77 -8.74
C GLY A 189 19.53 17.37 -8.03
N SER A 190 18.86 16.31 -8.49
CA SER A 190 17.54 15.92 -8.01
C SER A 190 17.62 15.02 -6.79
N ILE A 191 16.67 15.25 -5.87
CA ILE A 191 16.36 14.37 -4.74
C ILE A 191 14.85 14.14 -4.77
N ARG A 192 14.44 12.89 -4.67
CA ARG A 192 13.04 12.50 -4.55
C ARG A 192 12.83 11.67 -3.28
N VAL A 193 11.89 12.09 -2.45
CA VAL A 193 11.47 11.39 -1.25
C VAL A 193 9.99 11.05 -1.36
N ILE A 194 9.61 9.82 -1.03
CA ILE A 194 8.26 9.29 -1.15
C ILE A 194 7.86 8.51 0.11
N GLY A 195 6.58 8.22 0.24
CA GLY A 195 6.05 7.41 1.33
C GLY A 195 5.79 8.16 2.63
N LEU A 196 5.87 9.49 2.64
CA LEU A 196 5.54 10.32 3.80
C LEU A 196 4.03 10.63 3.85
N LEU A 197 3.51 10.96 5.04
CA LEU A 197 2.20 11.59 5.15
C LEU A 197 2.21 12.94 4.42
N ASN A 198 1.06 13.33 3.85
CA ASN A 198 0.90 14.68 3.34
C ASN A 198 1.11 15.69 4.49
N GLY A 199 1.97 16.67 4.30
CA GLY A 199 2.29 17.65 5.34
C GLY A 199 3.54 18.45 5.01
N ASP A 200 3.99 19.23 6.00
CA ASP A 200 5.16 20.06 5.90
C ASP A 200 6.38 19.35 6.49
N TYR A 201 7.51 19.45 5.78
CA TYR A 201 8.79 18.86 6.17
C TYR A 201 9.91 19.88 6.00
N VAL A 202 11.02 19.68 6.70
CA VAL A 202 12.20 20.52 6.57
C VAL A 202 13.36 19.71 6.02
N LEU A 203 14.09 20.31 5.10
CA LEU A 203 15.27 19.74 4.46
C LEU A 203 16.52 20.48 4.97
N ASN A 204 17.37 19.77 5.68
CA ASN A 204 18.61 20.32 6.24
C ASN A 204 19.82 19.78 5.49
N GLU A 205 20.55 20.65 4.79
CA GLU A 205 21.81 20.28 4.15
C GLU A 205 22.85 19.92 5.20
N THR A 206 23.49 18.77 5.05
CA THR A 206 24.52 18.28 5.99
C THR A 206 25.92 18.34 5.40
N ASP A 207 26.03 18.16 4.09
CA ASP A 207 27.30 18.18 3.38
C ASP A 207 27.12 18.89 2.03
N THR A 208 27.94 19.87 1.76
CA THR A 208 28.03 20.54 0.47
C THR A 208 28.76 19.65 -0.55
N PRO A 209 28.47 19.79 -1.87
CA PRO A 209 29.06 18.91 -2.90
C PRO A 209 30.59 19.04 -3.03
N SER A 210 31.16 20.15 -2.64
CA SER A 210 32.62 20.40 -2.64
C SER A 210 33.01 21.49 -1.63
N ALA A 211 34.28 21.51 -1.26
CA ALA A 211 34.85 22.55 -0.34
C ALA A 211 34.71 24.01 -0.84
N ASN A 212 34.29 24.21 -2.06
CA ASN A 212 34.10 25.54 -2.68
C ASN A 212 32.68 26.10 -2.53
N TYR A 213 31.74 25.33 -1.96
CA TYR A 213 30.38 25.77 -1.67
C TYR A 213 30.23 25.91 -0.16
N VAL A 214 30.21 27.13 0.32
CA VAL A 214 30.01 27.46 1.74
C VAL A 214 28.61 28.02 1.95
#